data_4d6c3c1ee9787acb834745ae44260296
#
_entry.id   4d6c3c1ee9787acb834745ae44260296
#
_cell.length_a   1.000
_cell.length_b   1.000
_cell.length_c   1.000
_cell.angle_alpha   90.00
_cell.angle_beta   90.00
_cell.angle_gamma   90.00
#
_symmetry.space_group_name_H-M   'P 1'
#
loop_
_entity.id
_entity.type
_entity.pdbx_description
1 polymer ?
#
loop_
_entity_poly.entity_id
_entity_poly.type
_entity_poly.pdbx_seq_one_letter_code
_entity_poly.pdbx_strand_id
1 'polypeptide(L)'
;PDWVGQAGDAFKKNILFYAMGPWASTGTHSPKDGDNWGVVPMPKDPNSDTLYTTIDMNAYMWVKGSTKNDAMKCWLECAKIVYTQDTYKDIEKEKFFVNNPNWTEDMYNVAYVDLVTDKFTKIFDPGYGISTTLSDNDAATNDTKEAVIPYLYTSVMKTDENGSQYTWTQLKEQYKGTVDSELKTLNEQYHAYLEKNK
;
A
#
# COMPACT_ATOMS: atom_id res chain seq x y z
N PRO A 1 -7.14 -15.03 6.82
CA PRO A 1 -7.73 -13.71 7.10
C PRO A 1 -8.47 -13.31 5.85
N ASP A 2 -9.77 -13.01 6.02
CA ASP A 2 -10.55 -12.52 4.92
C ASP A 2 -9.87 -11.27 4.42
N TRP A 3 -9.46 -11.35 3.20
CA TRP A 3 -8.90 -10.25 2.47
C TRP A 3 -9.95 -9.16 2.40
N VAL A 4 -9.52 -7.98 2.52
CA VAL A 4 -10.31 -6.80 2.44
C VAL A 4 -10.95 -6.39 3.74
N GLY A 5 -10.18 -5.57 4.23
CA GLY A 5 -10.62 -4.41 4.84
C GLY A 5 -12.06 -4.32 5.20
N GLN A 6 -12.42 -5.15 6.06
CA GLN A 6 -13.70 -4.97 6.68
C GLN A 6 -13.41 -4.20 7.95
N ALA A 7 -12.96 -2.94 7.79
CA ALA A 7 -12.72 -2.06 8.92
C ALA A 7 -13.95 -2.09 9.84
N GLY A 8 -15.15 -2.01 9.27
CA GLY A 8 -16.37 -2.12 10.02
C GLY A 8 -16.53 -3.42 10.80
N ASP A 9 -16.00 -4.54 10.30
CA ASP A 9 -16.02 -5.81 11.02
C ASP A 9 -14.87 -5.94 12.02
N ALA A 10 -13.72 -5.32 11.76
CA ALA A 10 -12.63 -5.25 12.71
C ALA A 10 -13.05 -4.49 13.98
N PHE A 11 -13.70 -3.36 13.85
CA PHE A 11 -14.19 -2.58 15.00
C PHE A 11 -15.25 -3.30 15.83
N LYS A 12 -16.08 -4.12 15.22
CA LYS A 12 -17.03 -5.00 15.97
C LYS A 12 -16.34 -6.02 16.87
N LYS A 13 -15.05 -6.30 16.64
CA LYS A 13 -14.25 -7.26 17.43
C LYS A 13 -13.42 -6.59 18.52
N ASN A 14 -13.71 -5.36 18.90
CA ASN A 14 -12.95 -4.57 19.89
C ASN A 14 -11.46 -4.43 19.54
N ILE A 15 -11.14 -4.27 18.29
CA ILE A 15 -9.77 -4.02 17.84
C ILE A 15 -9.45 -2.55 18.09
N LEU A 16 -8.36 -2.28 18.78
CA LEU A 16 -7.93 -0.91 19.08
C LEU A 16 -7.31 -0.22 17.87
N PHE A 17 -6.49 -0.94 17.09
CA PHE A 17 -5.86 -0.45 15.87
C PHE A 17 -6.01 -1.46 14.75
N TYR A 18 -6.28 -0.95 13.57
CA TYR A 18 -6.33 -1.74 12.34
C TYR A 18 -5.51 -1.06 11.26
N ALA A 19 -4.38 -1.70 10.89
CA ALA A 19 -3.50 -1.17 9.86
C ALA A 19 -4.05 -1.49 8.47
N MET A 20 -4.32 -0.45 7.68
CA MET A 20 -4.90 -0.61 6.34
C MET A 20 -4.69 0.64 5.48
N GLY A 21 -4.89 0.51 4.18
CA GLY A 21 -5.03 1.66 3.30
C GLY A 21 -6.36 2.39 3.53
N PRO A 22 -6.40 3.71 3.31
CA PRO A 22 -7.62 4.51 3.53
C PRO A 22 -8.85 3.99 2.80
N TRP A 23 -8.67 3.42 1.61
CA TRP A 23 -9.73 2.83 0.80
C TRP A 23 -10.52 1.72 1.50
N ALA A 24 -9.90 1.02 2.44
CA ALA A 24 -10.53 -0.08 3.17
C ALA A 24 -11.45 0.39 4.32
N SER A 25 -11.54 1.69 4.56
CA SER A 25 -12.46 2.32 5.51
C SER A 25 -13.49 3.23 4.84
N THR A 26 -13.64 3.15 3.52
CA THR A 26 -14.58 3.94 2.73
C THR A 26 -15.72 3.11 2.16
N GLY A 27 -16.79 3.75 1.77
CA GLY A 27 -17.95 3.12 1.14
C GLY A 27 -18.55 2.00 2.00
N THR A 28 -18.73 0.82 1.42
CA THR A 28 -19.29 -0.36 2.11
C THR A 28 -18.41 -0.92 3.21
N HIS A 29 -17.13 -0.54 3.23
CA HIS A 29 -16.14 -0.98 4.22
C HIS A 29 -15.99 -0.01 5.39
N SER A 30 -16.64 1.14 5.31
CA SER A 30 -16.63 2.14 6.37
C SER A 30 -17.21 1.57 7.66
N PRO A 31 -16.65 1.94 8.83
CA PRO A 31 -17.31 1.73 10.11
C PRO A 31 -18.73 2.29 10.08
N LYS A 32 -19.64 1.65 10.80
CA LYS A 32 -21.06 2.03 10.77
C LYS A 32 -21.34 3.28 11.59
N ASP A 33 -22.53 3.84 11.37
CA ASP A 33 -23.05 4.93 12.19
C ASP A 33 -23.05 4.54 13.68
N GLY A 34 -22.48 5.42 14.50
CA GLY A 34 -22.34 5.20 15.93
C GLY A 34 -21.03 4.57 16.38
N ASP A 35 -20.21 4.03 15.48
CA ASP A 35 -18.86 3.60 15.82
C ASP A 35 -18.00 4.84 16.12
N ASN A 36 -17.26 4.81 17.22
CA ASN A 36 -16.28 5.85 17.54
C ASN A 36 -14.91 5.40 17.02
N TRP A 37 -14.47 6.01 15.95
CA TRP A 37 -13.22 5.65 15.27
C TRP A 37 -12.50 6.88 14.72
N GLY A 38 -11.24 6.70 14.37
CA GLY A 38 -10.42 7.76 13.79
C GLY A 38 -9.32 7.19 12.88
N VAL A 39 -8.69 8.07 12.15
CA VAL A 39 -7.55 7.76 11.29
C VAL A 39 -6.31 8.38 11.89
N VAL A 40 -5.26 7.58 12.05
CA VAL A 40 -3.95 8.02 12.54
C VAL A 40 -2.86 7.46 11.62
N PRO A 41 -1.75 8.18 11.44
CA PRO A 41 -0.62 7.63 10.70
C PRO A 41 -0.02 6.42 11.45
N MET A 42 0.74 5.60 10.74
CA MET A 42 1.50 4.54 11.37
C MET A 42 2.41 5.10 12.46
N PRO A 43 2.52 4.42 13.61
CA PRO A 43 3.37 4.87 14.71
C PRO A 43 4.81 5.07 14.25
N LYS A 44 5.42 6.13 14.74
CA LYS A 44 6.85 6.37 14.55
C LYS A 44 7.66 5.41 15.41
N ASP A 45 8.75 4.89 14.86
CA ASP A 45 9.76 4.20 15.67
C ASP A 45 10.31 5.20 16.72
N PRO A 46 10.28 4.88 18.00
CA PRO A 46 10.76 5.77 19.06
C PRO A 46 12.25 6.13 18.91
N ASN A 47 13.03 5.31 18.21
CA ASN A 47 14.44 5.52 17.96
C ASN A 47 14.75 6.24 16.64
N SER A 48 13.73 6.68 15.90
CA SER A 48 13.87 7.37 14.61
C SER A 48 13.09 8.67 14.59
N ASP A 49 13.66 9.69 13.96
CA ASP A 49 12.94 10.95 13.71
C ASP A 49 12.13 10.91 12.42
N THR A 50 12.25 9.84 11.67
CA THR A 50 11.58 9.69 10.38
C THR A 50 10.20 9.06 10.55
N LEU A 51 9.20 9.71 9.98
CA LEU A 51 7.87 9.16 9.79
C LEU A 51 7.81 8.46 8.44
N TYR A 52 7.33 7.22 8.44
CA TYR A 52 7.22 6.42 7.23
C TYR A 52 5.75 6.18 6.85
N THR A 53 5.49 6.14 5.55
CA THR A 53 4.22 5.67 5.00
C THR A 53 4.48 4.75 3.83
N THR A 54 3.67 3.72 3.68
CA THR A 54 3.69 2.88 2.49
C THR A 54 2.89 3.54 1.38
N ILE A 55 3.33 3.36 0.15
CA ILE A 55 2.59 3.81 -1.03
C ILE A 55 2.32 2.62 -1.95
N ASP A 56 1.11 2.58 -2.46
CA ASP A 56 0.73 1.73 -3.58
C ASP A 56 0.82 2.53 -4.87
N MET A 57 1.30 1.89 -5.93
CA MET A 57 1.39 2.51 -7.23
C MET A 57 0.46 1.80 -8.21
N ASN A 58 -0.55 2.51 -8.67
CA ASN A 58 -1.36 2.08 -9.80
C ASN A 58 -0.75 2.61 -11.10
N ALA A 59 -0.32 1.71 -11.97
CA ALA A 59 0.28 2.06 -13.24
C ALA A 59 -0.70 1.86 -14.40
N TYR A 60 -0.75 2.80 -15.31
CA TYR A 60 -1.44 2.64 -16.59
C TYR A 60 -0.46 2.11 -17.61
N MET A 61 -0.80 0.98 -18.24
CA MET A 61 0.02 0.37 -19.26
C MET A 61 -0.55 0.65 -20.64
N TRP A 62 0.32 1.09 -21.55
CA TRP A 62 -0.03 1.28 -22.92
C TRP A 62 0.20 0.00 -23.73
N VAL A 63 -0.85 -0.47 -24.39
CA VAL A 63 -0.77 -1.70 -25.19
C VAL A 63 0.07 -1.43 -26.44
N LYS A 64 1.12 -2.21 -26.65
CA LYS A 64 1.97 -2.15 -27.84
C LYS A 64 1.12 -2.32 -29.10
N GLY A 65 1.27 -1.42 -30.05
CA GLY A 65 0.52 -1.44 -31.32
C GLY A 65 -0.83 -0.70 -31.26
N SER A 66 -1.20 -0.11 -30.14
CA SER A 66 -2.39 0.75 -30.08
C SER A 66 -2.23 1.98 -30.97
N THR A 67 -3.27 2.29 -31.72
CA THR A 67 -3.36 3.51 -32.58
C THR A 67 -4.06 4.68 -31.87
N LYS A 68 -4.45 4.51 -30.59
CA LYS A 68 -5.22 5.51 -29.83
C LYS A 68 -4.36 6.44 -28.96
N ASN A 69 -3.14 6.76 -29.41
CA ASN A 69 -2.19 7.55 -28.63
C ASN A 69 -2.72 8.94 -28.26
N ASP A 70 -3.40 9.62 -29.18
CA ASP A 70 -3.91 10.97 -28.92
C ASP A 70 -5.08 10.96 -27.92
N ALA A 71 -5.94 9.95 -27.99
CA ALA A 71 -7.01 9.78 -27.00
C ALA A 71 -6.44 9.54 -25.59
N MET A 72 -5.38 8.73 -25.46
CA MET A 72 -4.72 8.51 -24.19
C MET A 72 -4.04 9.77 -23.66
N LYS A 73 -3.35 10.53 -24.52
CA LYS A 73 -2.76 11.82 -24.12
C LYS A 73 -3.82 12.76 -23.60
N CYS A 74 -4.92 12.91 -24.34
CA CYS A 74 -6.05 13.73 -23.92
C CYS A 74 -6.60 13.29 -22.56
N TRP A 75 -6.79 11.98 -22.35
CA TRP A 75 -7.25 11.45 -21.09
C TRP A 75 -6.29 11.74 -19.93
N LEU A 76 -4.97 11.53 -20.14
CA LEU A 76 -3.95 11.83 -19.15
C LEU A 76 -3.90 13.31 -18.78
N GLU A 77 -4.03 14.22 -19.76
CA GLU A 77 -4.08 15.66 -19.49
C GLU A 77 -5.34 16.05 -18.71
N CYS A 78 -6.50 15.48 -19.04
CA CYS A 78 -7.71 15.66 -18.24
C CYS A 78 -7.55 15.16 -16.82
N ALA A 79 -7.00 13.95 -16.65
CA ALA A 79 -6.74 13.39 -15.33
C ALA A 79 -5.78 14.28 -14.52
N LYS A 80 -4.69 14.75 -15.14
CA LYS A 80 -3.75 15.68 -14.52
C LYS A 80 -4.44 16.95 -14.03
N ILE A 81 -5.32 17.54 -14.84
CA ILE A 81 -6.08 18.74 -14.46
C ILE A 81 -6.92 18.47 -13.21
N VAL A 82 -7.65 17.36 -13.17
CA VAL A 82 -8.49 16.99 -12.03
C VAL A 82 -7.66 16.84 -10.76
N TYR A 83 -6.49 16.20 -10.85
CA TYR A 83 -5.65 15.94 -9.67
C TYR A 83 -4.76 17.11 -9.24
N THR A 84 -4.57 18.13 -10.08
CA THR A 84 -3.63 19.22 -9.78
C THR A 84 -4.28 20.57 -9.52
N GLN A 85 -5.47 20.83 -10.06
CA GLN A 85 -6.18 22.10 -9.87
C GLN A 85 -7.03 22.09 -8.60
N ASP A 86 -6.88 23.10 -7.76
CA ASP A 86 -7.53 23.15 -6.44
C ASP A 86 -9.06 23.11 -6.54
N THR A 87 -9.66 23.78 -7.51
CA THR A 87 -11.11 23.74 -7.74
C THR A 87 -11.64 22.31 -7.92
N TYR A 88 -10.90 21.46 -8.64
CA TYR A 88 -11.32 20.08 -8.84
C TYR A 88 -11.03 19.21 -7.61
N LYS A 89 -9.97 19.50 -6.87
CA LYS A 89 -9.69 18.84 -5.59
C LYS A 89 -10.80 19.10 -4.58
N ASP A 90 -11.28 20.34 -4.51
CA ASP A 90 -12.39 20.71 -3.61
C ASP A 90 -13.67 19.95 -3.99
N ILE A 91 -14.00 19.85 -5.27
CA ILE A 91 -15.14 19.08 -5.75
C ILE A 91 -15.01 17.60 -5.39
N GLU A 92 -13.84 17.02 -5.57
CA GLU A 92 -13.60 15.61 -5.22
C GLU A 92 -13.65 15.38 -3.71
N LYS A 93 -13.15 16.33 -2.91
CA LYS A 93 -13.27 16.30 -1.45
C LYS A 93 -14.73 16.36 -1.00
N GLU A 94 -15.54 17.25 -1.59
CA GLU A 94 -16.98 17.31 -1.29
C GLU A 94 -17.68 16.00 -1.64
N LYS A 95 -17.42 15.43 -2.82
CA LYS A 95 -17.97 14.13 -3.22
C LYS A 95 -17.53 13.01 -2.27
N PHE A 96 -16.29 13.06 -1.78
CA PHE A 96 -15.81 12.10 -0.82
C PHE A 96 -16.68 12.08 0.44
N PHE A 97 -16.97 13.24 1.02
CA PHE A 97 -17.81 13.33 2.23
C PHE A 97 -19.26 12.96 1.99
N VAL A 98 -19.81 13.26 0.82
CA VAL A 98 -21.15 12.79 0.44
C VAL A 98 -21.22 11.26 0.42
N ASN A 99 -20.17 10.61 -0.08
CA ASN A 99 -20.11 9.15 -0.17
C ASN A 99 -19.64 8.47 1.13
N ASN A 100 -19.05 9.22 2.02
CA ASN A 100 -18.45 8.71 3.27
C ASN A 100 -18.86 9.61 4.46
N PRO A 101 -20.14 9.64 4.83
CA PRO A 101 -20.65 10.58 5.85
C PRO A 101 -20.05 10.37 7.25
N ASN A 102 -19.43 9.21 7.50
CA ASN A 102 -18.80 8.88 8.78
C ASN A 102 -17.33 9.35 8.87
N TRP A 103 -16.83 9.98 7.82
CA TRP A 103 -15.50 10.57 7.82
C TRP A 103 -15.56 12.03 8.27
N THR A 104 -14.64 12.40 9.15
CA THR A 104 -14.41 13.81 9.51
C THR A 104 -13.36 14.44 8.61
N GLU A 105 -13.31 15.77 8.60
CA GLU A 105 -12.28 16.49 7.87
C GLU A 105 -10.88 16.17 8.36
N ASP A 106 -10.69 16.01 9.68
CA ASP A 106 -9.41 15.63 10.26
C ASP A 106 -8.95 14.25 9.78
N MET A 107 -9.85 13.27 9.71
CA MET A 107 -9.55 11.93 9.19
C MET A 107 -9.14 11.98 7.72
N TYR A 108 -9.86 12.78 6.92
CA TYR A 108 -9.53 13.00 5.52
C TYR A 108 -8.15 13.64 5.34
N ASN A 109 -7.87 14.67 6.13
CA ASN A 109 -6.60 15.36 6.07
C ASN A 109 -5.43 14.42 6.42
N VAL A 110 -5.55 13.61 7.46
CA VAL A 110 -4.53 12.60 7.78
C VAL A 110 -4.35 11.63 6.61
N ALA A 111 -5.43 11.05 6.09
CA ALA A 111 -5.37 9.96 5.13
C ALA A 111 -4.93 10.39 3.73
N TYR A 112 -5.38 11.55 3.26
CA TYR A 112 -5.25 11.97 1.86
C TYR A 112 -4.42 13.24 1.64
N VAL A 113 -4.15 13.99 2.69
CA VAL A 113 -3.35 15.22 2.60
C VAL A 113 -1.99 15.05 3.27
N ASP A 114 -1.97 14.73 4.57
CA ASP A 114 -0.72 14.70 5.33
C ASP A 114 0.22 13.58 4.90
N LEU A 115 -0.31 12.37 4.69
CA LEU A 115 0.50 11.19 4.32
C LEU A 115 1.20 11.34 2.97
N VAL A 116 0.69 12.21 2.08
CA VAL A 116 1.30 12.45 0.77
C VAL A 116 2.30 13.62 0.78
N THR A 117 2.40 14.36 1.87
CA THR A 117 3.37 15.45 2.03
C THR A 117 4.80 14.94 2.26
N ASP A 118 5.76 15.85 2.22
CA ASP A 118 7.18 15.54 2.50
C ASP A 118 7.49 15.29 3.98
N LYS A 119 6.50 15.42 4.87
CA LYS A 119 6.62 15.02 6.27
C LYS A 119 6.84 13.52 6.44
N PHE A 120 6.41 12.74 5.46
CA PHE A 120 6.51 11.28 5.48
C PHE A 120 7.49 10.79 4.41
N THR A 121 8.39 9.91 4.81
CA THR A 121 9.19 9.15 3.86
C THR A 121 8.35 8.03 3.28
N LYS A 122 8.15 8.08 1.97
CA LYS A 122 7.37 7.08 1.25
C LYS A 122 8.18 5.81 1.09
N ILE A 123 7.63 4.69 1.54
CA ILE A 123 8.20 3.36 1.34
C ILE A 123 7.40 2.67 0.24
N PHE A 124 8.09 2.25 -0.77
CA PHE A 124 7.57 1.45 -1.87
C PHE A 124 8.08 0.03 -1.73
N ASP A 125 7.21 -0.97 -1.83
CA ASP A 125 7.64 -2.36 -1.89
C ASP A 125 8.29 -2.64 -3.24
N PRO A 126 9.61 -2.82 -3.31
CA PRO A 126 10.31 -3.01 -4.57
C PRO A 126 9.99 -4.35 -5.24
N GLY A 127 9.45 -5.29 -4.49
CA GLY A 127 9.05 -6.60 -5.01
C GLY A 127 7.64 -6.61 -5.61
N TYR A 128 6.80 -5.66 -5.24
CA TYR A 128 5.39 -5.66 -5.60
C TYR A 128 5.18 -5.58 -7.12
N GLY A 129 4.61 -6.63 -7.69
CA GLY A 129 4.37 -6.74 -9.13
C GLY A 129 5.61 -6.91 -10.00
N ILE A 130 6.81 -7.02 -9.40
CA ILE A 130 8.10 -7.16 -10.12
C ILE A 130 8.73 -8.51 -9.82
N SER A 131 8.69 -8.95 -8.57
CA SER A 131 9.29 -10.20 -8.13
C SER A 131 8.31 -11.00 -7.28
N THR A 132 7.94 -12.18 -7.76
CA THR A 132 7.14 -13.15 -7.00
C THR A 132 7.90 -13.77 -5.84
N THR A 133 9.23 -13.70 -5.86
CA THR A 133 10.08 -14.14 -4.75
C THR A 133 10.00 -13.17 -3.57
N LEU A 134 9.98 -11.86 -3.84
CA LEU A 134 9.94 -10.84 -2.81
C LEU A 134 8.50 -10.54 -2.36
N SER A 135 7.59 -10.38 -3.30
CA SER A 135 6.22 -9.99 -3.02
C SER A 135 5.27 -10.65 -4.01
N ASP A 136 4.62 -11.69 -3.57
CA ASP A 136 3.55 -12.31 -4.34
C ASP A 136 2.23 -11.67 -3.96
N ASN A 137 1.55 -11.11 -4.94
CA ASN A 137 0.22 -10.55 -4.78
C ASN A 137 -0.86 -11.49 -5.34
N ASP A 138 -0.49 -12.70 -5.72
CA ASP A 138 -1.48 -13.65 -6.25
C ASP A 138 -2.24 -14.33 -5.11
N ALA A 139 -3.23 -13.61 -4.58
CA ALA A 139 -4.22 -14.17 -3.67
C ALA A 139 -5.08 -15.28 -4.31
N ALA A 140 -4.94 -15.50 -5.62
CA ALA A 140 -5.70 -16.53 -6.35
C ALA A 140 -5.01 -17.88 -6.31
N THR A 141 -3.70 -17.93 -6.12
CA THR A 141 -2.98 -19.17 -5.91
C THR A 141 -2.77 -19.37 -4.40
N ASN A 142 -3.61 -20.15 -3.79
CA ASN A 142 -3.37 -20.71 -2.44
C ASN A 142 -2.09 -21.59 -2.41
N ASP A 143 -1.12 -21.30 -3.25
CA ASP A 143 0.12 -22.03 -3.29
C ASP A 143 1.01 -21.51 -2.16
N THR A 144 1.42 -22.39 -1.29
CA THR A 144 2.12 -22.19 -0.02
C THR A 144 3.54 -21.62 -0.13
N LYS A 145 3.94 -21.13 -1.28
CA LYS A 145 5.17 -20.35 -1.44
C LYS A 145 4.90 -18.90 -1.05
N GLU A 146 4.92 -18.67 0.24
CA GLU A 146 4.85 -17.31 0.75
C GLU A 146 6.08 -16.54 0.25
N ALA A 147 5.86 -15.47 -0.50
CA ALA A 147 6.91 -14.53 -0.83
C ALA A 147 7.54 -13.97 0.45
N VAL A 148 8.81 -13.56 0.37
CA VAL A 148 9.58 -13.16 1.55
C VAL A 148 8.90 -12.08 2.37
N ILE A 149 8.38 -11.03 1.73
CA ILE A 149 7.80 -9.87 2.42
C ILE A 149 6.50 -10.24 3.16
N PRO A 150 5.49 -10.86 2.54
CA PRO A 150 4.32 -11.35 3.24
C PRO A 150 4.66 -12.34 4.37
N TYR A 151 5.63 -13.22 4.15
CA TYR A 151 6.06 -14.16 5.18
C TYR A 151 6.66 -13.46 6.40
N LEU A 152 7.46 -12.43 6.21
CA LEU A 152 8.01 -11.63 7.30
C LEU A 152 6.92 -11.01 8.17
N TYR A 153 5.88 -10.44 7.56
CA TYR A 153 4.75 -9.87 8.29
C TYR A 153 4.00 -10.90 9.13
N THR A 154 3.76 -12.07 8.56
CA THR A 154 3.00 -13.11 9.25
C THR A 154 3.84 -13.82 10.32
N SER A 155 5.13 -13.98 10.08
CA SER A 155 6.02 -14.75 10.97
C SER A 155 6.37 -14.00 12.25
N VAL A 156 6.43 -12.68 12.24
CA VAL A 156 6.61 -11.88 13.48
C VAL A 156 5.49 -12.14 14.50
N MET A 157 4.32 -12.56 14.01
CA MET A 157 3.16 -12.85 14.86
C MET A 157 2.99 -14.34 15.18
N LYS A 158 3.80 -15.21 14.57
CA LYS A 158 3.76 -16.66 14.79
C LYS A 158 4.78 -17.07 15.85
N THR A 159 4.52 -18.20 16.47
CA THR A 159 5.50 -18.90 17.28
C THR A 159 6.13 -20.05 16.47
N ASP A 160 7.38 -20.37 16.78
CA ASP A 160 8.05 -21.54 16.24
C ASP A 160 7.46 -22.84 16.85
N GLU A 161 7.99 -23.98 16.47
CA GLU A 161 7.58 -25.28 16.97
C GLU A 161 7.76 -25.45 18.49
N ASN A 162 8.58 -24.60 19.13
CA ASN A 162 8.84 -24.61 20.58
C ASN A 162 7.98 -23.54 21.29
N GLY A 163 7.09 -22.86 20.60
CA GLY A 163 6.23 -21.80 21.16
C GLY A 163 6.92 -20.46 21.36
N SER A 164 8.14 -20.28 20.84
CA SER A 164 8.89 -19.03 20.89
C SER A 164 8.55 -18.13 19.70
N GLN A 165 8.35 -16.84 19.94
CA GLN A 165 8.13 -15.88 18.85
C GLN A 165 9.43 -15.66 18.07
N TYR A 166 9.31 -15.60 16.74
CA TYR A 166 10.43 -15.16 15.91
C TYR A 166 10.73 -13.69 16.17
N THR A 167 12.01 -13.38 16.38
CA THR A 167 12.45 -11.98 16.41
C THR A 167 12.65 -11.46 15.00
N TRP A 168 12.45 -10.16 14.81
CA TRP A 168 12.73 -9.50 13.54
C TRP A 168 14.18 -9.75 13.07
N THR A 169 15.14 -9.74 13.98
CA THR A 169 16.55 -10.00 13.65
C THR A 169 16.76 -11.41 13.08
N GLN A 170 16.15 -12.43 13.68
CA GLN A 170 16.24 -13.81 13.17
C GLN A 170 15.65 -13.93 11.77
N LEU A 171 14.46 -13.36 11.55
CA LEU A 171 13.80 -13.39 10.25
C LEU A 171 14.61 -12.63 9.18
N LYS A 172 15.15 -11.46 9.53
CA LYS A 172 15.99 -10.68 8.63
C LYS A 172 17.23 -11.45 8.18
N GLU A 173 17.94 -12.09 9.12
CA GLU A 173 19.13 -12.89 8.79
C GLU A 173 18.77 -14.13 7.95
N GLN A 174 17.64 -14.77 8.23
CA GLN A 174 17.18 -15.94 7.48
C GLN A 174 16.94 -15.62 6.00
N TYR A 175 16.34 -14.46 5.70
CA TYR A 175 15.93 -14.11 4.34
C TYR A 175 16.88 -13.17 3.63
N LYS A 176 17.88 -12.62 4.31
CA LYS A 176 18.83 -11.67 3.75
C LYS A 176 19.44 -12.15 2.43
N GLY A 177 19.92 -13.38 2.38
CA GLY A 177 20.55 -13.94 1.19
C GLY A 177 19.59 -14.03 -0.02
N THR A 178 18.35 -14.40 0.23
CA THR A 178 17.29 -14.46 -0.81
C THR A 178 16.99 -13.06 -1.34
N VAL A 179 16.81 -12.10 -0.45
CA VAL A 179 16.51 -10.71 -0.81
C VAL A 179 17.67 -10.09 -1.60
N ASP A 180 18.89 -10.21 -1.10
CA ASP A 180 20.08 -9.65 -1.76
C ASP A 180 20.28 -10.25 -3.16
N SER A 181 20.07 -11.56 -3.33
CA SER A 181 20.17 -12.26 -4.62
C SER A 181 19.12 -11.78 -5.61
N GLU A 182 17.87 -11.64 -5.16
CA GLU A 182 16.79 -11.21 -6.01
C GLU A 182 16.95 -9.75 -6.44
N LEU A 183 17.30 -8.86 -5.52
CA LEU A 183 17.57 -7.46 -5.83
C LEU A 183 18.73 -7.30 -6.83
N LYS A 184 19.76 -8.13 -6.71
CA LYS A 184 20.85 -8.16 -7.69
C LYS A 184 20.33 -8.54 -9.08
N THR A 185 19.55 -9.60 -9.18
CA THR A 185 18.94 -10.07 -10.44
C THR A 185 18.07 -8.99 -11.08
N LEU A 186 17.23 -8.34 -10.30
CA LEU A 186 16.36 -7.25 -10.78
C LEU A 186 17.18 -6.06 -11.30
N ASN A 187 18.22 -5.68 -10.59
CA ASN A 187 19.12 -4.61 -11.04
C ASN A 187 19.85 -4.96 -12.34
N GLU A 188 20.34 -6.19 -12.48
CA GLU A 188 20.95 -6.65 -13.72
C GLU A 188 19.98 -6.62 -14.90
N GLN A 189 18.73 -7.08 -14.70
CA GLN A 189 17.68 -7.01 -15.72
C GLN A 189 17.34 -5.56 -16.10
N TYR A 190 17.26 -4.67 -15.12
CA TYR A 190 17.00 -3.26 -15.37
C TYR A 190 18.11 -2.59 -16.18
N HIS A 191 19.36 -2.84 -15.83
CA HIS A 191 20.50 -2.31 -16.59
C HIS A 191 20.55 -2.86 -18.01
N ALA A 192 20.31 -4.16 -18.19
CA ALA A 192 20.24 -4.77 -19.52
C ALA A 192 19.09 -4.17 -20.37
N TYR A 193 17.96 -3.87 -19.75
CA TYR A 193 16.85 -3.17 -20.42
C TYR A 193 17.24 -1.76 -20.86
N LEU A 194 17.90 -0.99 -20.00
CA LEU A 194 18.36 0.37 -20.34
C LEU A 194 19.38 0.37 -21.49
N GLU A 195 20.31 -0.59 -21.50
CA GLU A 195 21.30 -0.70 -22.59
C GLU A 195 20.65 -1.05 -23.92
N LYS A 196 19.64 -1.91 -23.92
CA LYS A 196 18.92 -2.32 -25.13
C LYS A 196 18.03 -1.22 -25.73
N ASN A 197 17.65 -0.22 -24.93
CA ASN A 197 16.70 0.83 -25.32
C ASN A 197 17.37 2.22 -25.41
N LYS A 198 18.70 2.27 -25.40
CA LYS A 198 19.49 3.45 -25.82
C LYS A 198 19.52 3.55 -27.33
#